data_dae16dd997463e04cb059f2333a71882
#
_entry.id   dae16dd997463e04cb059f2333a71882
#
_cell.length_a   1.000
_cell.length_b   1.000
_cell.length_c   1.000
_cell.angle_alpha   90.00
_cell.angle_beta   90.00
_cell.angle_gamma   90.00
#
_symmetry.space_group_name_H-M   'P 1'
#
loop_
_entity.id
_entity.type
_entity.pdbx_description
1 polymer ?
#
loop_
_entity_poly.entity_id
_entity_poly.type
_entity_poly.pdbx_seq_one_letter_code
_entity_poly.pdbx_strand_id
1 'polypeptide(L)'
;MKVAVILPAAGLGTRMAKSHAESGPHGRKQFLQLEGVPILLHTIRKFARCAAVTEIVVALRGDDIAWVQDLLDHENLGKPVRLVVGGGSRQQSVENALGQLDEDTALVAVHDAVRPFVDLAAVEKVIHEAESCGAAILGIVPVDTVKRVHLNRIETTIPRERLVMAQTPQVFTLAIIREAFAKAAADGFVGTDEASLVERLDNVNIHIVPGSDRNIKITKPTDLHLAKLFLAEEKERQTA
;
A
#
# COMPACT_ATOMS: atom_id res chain seq x y z
N MET A 1 6.91 18.91 8.28
CA MET A 1 6.97 17.51 8.80
C MET A 1 7.46 16.60 7.69
N LYS A 2 8.36 15.64 7.98
CA LYS A 2 8.86 14.67 6.98
C LYS A 2 7.97 13.43 6.99
N VAL A 3 7.38 13.11 5.82
CA VAL A 3 6.49 11.95 5.63
C VAL A 3 7.07 11.07 4.53
N ALA A 4 7.44 9.84 4.88
CA ALA A 4 7.93 8.84 3.96
C ALA A 4 6.81 7.87 3.56
N VAL A 5 6.71 7.57 2.27
CA VAL A 5 5.82 6.50 1.76
C VAL A 5 6.65 5.27 1.45
N ILE A 6 6.26 4.12 1.98
CA ILE A 6 6.86 2.81 1.65
C ILE A 6 5.92 2.04 0.73
N LEU A 7 6.43 1.61 -0.42
CA LEU A 7 5.74 0.78 -1.40
C LEU A 7 6.37 -0.62 -1.46
N PRO A 8 5.84 -1.63 -0.75
CA PRO A 8 6.33 -3.00 -0.85
C PRO A 8 5.97 -3.60 -2.22
N ALA A 9 6.96 -3.82 -3.05
CA ALA A 9 6.84 -4.29 -4.43
C ALA A 9 7.70 -5.53 -4.75
N ALA A 10 8.29 -6.22 -3.74
CA ALA A 10 9.14 -7.40 -3.93
C ALA A 10 8.35 -8.73 -4.14
N GLY A 11 7.02 -8.70 -4.05
CA GLY A 11 6.18 -9.90 -4.13
C GLY A 11 6.18 -10.56 -5.51
N LEU A 12 6.17 -11.89 -5.56
CA LEU A 12 6.17 -12.69 -6.80
C LEU A 12 4.87 -12.60 -7.62
N GLY A 13 3.76 -12.18 -7.02
CA GLY A 13 2.49 -12.01 -7.73
C GLY A 13 1.87 -13.30 -8.29
N THR A 14 2.13 -14.45 -7.69
CA THR A 14 1.81 -15.82 -8.18
C THR A 14 0.34 -16.03 -8.60
N ARG A 15 -0.60 -15.25 -8.03
CA ARG A 15 -2.03 -15.32 -8.37
C ARG A 15 -2.37 -14.79 -9.76
N MET A 16 -1.52 -13.92 -10.33
CA MET A 16 -1.69 -13.31 -11.66
C MET A 16 -0.84 -13.98 -12.73
N ALA A 17 0.22 -14.71 -12.36
CA ALA A 17 1.24 -15.24 -13.27
C ALA A 17 0.73 -16.25 -14.32
N LYS A 18 -0.51 -16.74 -14.17
CA LYS A 18 -1.06 -17.80 -15.07
C LYS A 18 -1.87 -17.26 -16.26
N SER A 19 -2.07 -15.96 -16.41
CA SER A 19 -3.11 -15.49 -17.34
C SER A 19 -2.74 -14.38 -18.35
N HIS A 20 -1.53 -13.81 -18.38
CA HIS A 20 -1.26 -12.69 -19.29
C HIS A 20 0.07 -12.72 -20.03
N ALA A 21 -0.04 -12.60 -21.37
CA ALA A 21 1.06 -12.32 -22.30
C ALA A 21 1.58 -10.86 -22.24
N GLU A 22 0.89 -9.98 -21.52
CA GLU A 22 1.25 -8.55 -21.35
C GLU A 22 1.99 -8.27 -20.02
N SER A 23 2.59 -9.30 -19.43
CA SER A 23 3.44 -9.13 -18.27
C SER A 23 4.74 -8.46 -18.72
N GLY A 24 5.05 -7.30 -18.15
CA GLY A 24 6.37 -6.67 -18.28
C GLY A 24 7.50 -7.66 -17.94
N PRO A 25 8.76 -7.26 -18.04
CA PRO A 25 9.88 -8.15 -17.77
C PRO A 25 9.68 -8.78 -16.41
N HIS A 26 9.57 -10.08 -16.32
CA HIS A 26 9.36 -10.90 -15.11
C HIS A 26 7.93 -11.32 -14.74
N GLY A 27 6.86 -10.97 -15.47
CA GLY A 27 5.51 -11.52 -15.24
C GLY A 27 4.86 -11.17 -13.89
N ARG A 28 5.34 -10.14 -13.20
CA ARG A 28 4.86 -9.78 -11.86
C ARG A 28 3.75 -8.75 -11.92
N LYS A 29 2.75 -8.87 -11.04
CA LYS A 29 1.54 -8.03 -11.05
C LYS A 29 1.81 -6.52 -10.93
N GLN A 30 2.83 -6.09 -10.17
CA GLN A 30 3.20 -4.69 -10.02
C GLN A 30 3.79 -4.08 -11.30
N PHE A 31 4.26 -4.91 -12.23
CA PHE A 31 4.82 -4.51 -13.52
C PHE A 31 3.85 -4.70 -14.69
N LEU A 32 2.65 -5.24 -14.42
CA LEU A 32 1.59 -5.28 -15.43
C LEU A 32 1.31 -3.87 -15.95
N GLN A 33 1.09 -3.78 -17.24
CA GLN A 33 0.88 -2.51 -17.92
C GLN A 33 -0.58 -2.06 -17.83
N LEU A 34 -0.79 -0.84 -17.44
CA LEU A 34 -2.04 -0.14 -17.50
C LEU A 34 -1.85 1.04 -18.47
N GLU A 35 -2.39 0.91 -19.68
CA GLU A 35 -2.15 1.84 -20.80
C GLU A 35 -0.66 2.11 -21.09
N GLY A 36 0.13 1.06 -21.19
CA GLY A 36 1.56 1.17 -21.53
C GLY A 36 2.46 1.59 -20.37
N VAL A 37 1.92 1.81 -19.16
CA VAL A 37 2.66 2.22 -17.97
C VAL A 37 2.53 1.17 -16.87
N PRO A 38 3.61 0.74 -16.22
CA PRO A 38 3.54 -0.22 -15.10
C PRO A 38 2.67 0.30 -13.95
N ILE A 39 1.85 -0.59 -13.34
CA ILE A 39 0.97 -0.24 -12.20
C ILE A 39 1.78 0.42 -11.06
N LEU A 40 2.99 -0.10 -10.78
CA LEU A 40 3.88 0.49 -9.78
C LEU A 40 4.15 1.96 -10.07
N LEU A 41 4.43 2.32 -11.33
CA LEU A 41 4.75 3.70 -11.71
C LEU A 41 3.53 4.62 -11.58
N HIS A 42 2.30 4.12 -11.88
CA HIS A 42 1.08 4.87 -11.58
C HIS A 42 0.96 5.16 -10.08
N THR A 43 1.26 4.18 -9.22
CA THR A 43 1.22 4.37 -7.77
C THR A 43 2.29 5.36 -7.30
N ILE A 44 3.52 5.27 -7.80
CA ILE A 44 4.60 6.23 -7.48
C ILE A 44 4.19 7.65 -7.89
N ARG A 45 3.70 7.85 -9.11
CA ARG A 45 3.22 9.14 -9.62
C ARG A 45 2.09 9.73 -8.75
N LYS A 46 1.20 8.88 -8.23
CA LYS A 46 0.13 9.30 -7.32
C LYS A 46 0.70 9.93 -6.04
N PHE A 47 1.62 9.26 -5.36
CA PHE A 47 2.23 9.78 -4.15
C PHE A 47 3.20 10.94 -4.40
N ALA A 48 3.86 10.97 -5.55
CA ALA A 48 4.70 12.11 -5.94
C ALA A 48 3.90 13.42 -6.05
N ARG A 49 2.61 13.36 -6.40
CA ARG A 49 1.69 14.51 -6.48
C ARG A 49 1.11 14.92 -5.12
N CYS A 50 1.20 14.08 -4.08
CA CYS A 50 0.65 14.40 -2.75
C CYS A 50 1.56 15.41 -2.03
N ALA A 51 1.06 16.62 -1.73
CA ALA A 51 1.87 17.67 -1.10
C ALA A 51 2.42 17.26 0.27
N ALA A 52 1.67 16.47 1.04
CA ALA A 52 2.06 16.02 2.37
C ALA A 52 3.22 14.99 2.36
N VAL A 53 3.49 14.32 1.22
CA VAL A 53 4.57 13.33 1.10
C VAL A 53 5.89 14.00 0.76
N THR A 54 6.98 13.65 1.45
CA THR A 54 8.31 14.21 1.21
C THR A 54 9.24 13.28 0.44
N GLU A 55 9.08 11.98 0.61
CA GLU A 55 9.88 10.96 -0.10
C GLU A 55 9.10 9.66 -0.31
N ILE A 56 9.54 8.85 -1.26
CA ILE A 56 8.98 7.54 -1.56
C ILE A 56 10.09 6.50 -1.52
N VAL A 57 9.88 5.40 -0.80
CA VAL A 57 10.80 4.26 -0.72
C VAL A 57 10.11 3.04 -1.32
N VAL A 58 10.69 2.45 -2.35
CA VAL A 58 10.12 1.30 -3.04
C VAL A 58 10.96 0.06 -2.73
N ALA A 59 10.38 -0.92 -2.05
CA ALA A 59 11.05 -2.18 -1.75
C ALA A 59 10.82 -3.19 -2.88
N LEU A 60 11.88 -3.52 -3.61
CA LEU A 60 11.90 -4.36 -4.81
C LEU A 60 12.73 -5.62 -4.59
N ARG A 61 12.58 -6.60 -5.47
CA ARG A 61 13.61 -7.65 -5.58
C ARG A 61 14.88 -7.05 -6.19
N GLY A 62 16.03 -7.59 -5.81
CA GLY A 62 17.32 -7.11 -6.34
C GLY A 62 17.36 -7.05 -7.86
N ASP A 63 16.83 -8.09 -8.53
CA ASP A 63 16.81 -8.22 -10.00
C ASP A 63 15.95 -7.16 -10.70
N ASP A 64 15.04 -6.50 -9.97
CA ASP A 64 14.12 -5.50 -10.54
C ASP A 64 14.64 -4.07 -10.39
N ILE A 65 15.61 -3.84 -9.51
CA ILE A 65 16.07 -2.49 -9.15
C ILE A 65 16.57 -1.74 -10.38
N ALA A 66 17.45 -2.34 -11.16
CA ALA A 66 18.03 -1.67 -12.33
C ALA A 66 16.96 -1.27 -13.35
N TRP A 67 15.98 -2.15 -13.60
CA TRP A 67 14.89 -1.85 -14.53
C TRP A 67 13.94 -0.76 -14.02
N VAL A 68 13.60 -0.78 -12.71
CA VAL A 68 12.74 0.27 -12.11
C VAL A 68 13.51 1.59 -12.06
N GLN A 69 14.82 1.58 -11.81
CA GLN A 69 15.65 2.78 -11.84
C GLN A 69 15.62 3.43 -13.23
N ASP A 70 15.83 2.65 -14.30
CA ASP A 70 15.73 3.13 -15.67
C ASP A 70 14.37 3.77 -15.98
N LEU A 71 13.27 3.17 -15.50
CA LEU A 71 11.95 3.79 -15.62
C LEU A 71 11.84 5.12 -14.88
N LEU A 72 12.42 5.23 -13.69
CA LEU A 72 12.36 6.44 -12.87
C LEU A 72 13.23 7.57 -13.42
N ASP A 73 14.35 7.24 -14.07
CA ASP A 73 15.26 8.22 -14.68
C ASP A 73 14.60 9.02 -15.82
N HIS A 74 13.52 8.48 -16.39
CA HIS A 74 12.69 9.16 -17.40
C HIS A 74 11.50 9.94 -16.82
N GLU A 75 11.35 9.97 -15.48
CA GLU A 75 10.23 10.61 -14.78
C GLU A 75 10.65 11.92 -14.12
N ASN A 76 9.80 12.93 -14.22
CA ASN A 76 9.91 14.14 -13.42
C ASN A 76 8.91 14.11 -12.26
N LEU A 77 9.29 13.45 -11.17
CA LEU A 77 8.41 13.24 -10.02
C LEU A 77 8.42 14.39 -9.02
N GLY A 78 9.43 15.29 -9.07
CA GLY A 78 9.57 16.42 -8.14
C GLY A 78 9.86 16.02 -6.69
N LYS A 79 10.05 14.71 -6.42
CA LYS A 79 10.35 14.16 -5.10
C LYS A 79 11.35 13.02 -5.19
N PRO A 80 12.19 12.82 -4.16
CA PRO A 80 13.11 11.68 -4.13
C PRO A 80 12.34 10.35 -4.08
N VAL A 81 12.76 9.41 -4.93
CA VAL A 81 12.32 8.01 -4.89
C VAL A 81 13.55 7.15 -4.66
N ARG A 82 13.57 6.43 -3.54
CA ARG A 82 14.66 5.50 -3.19
C ARG A 82 14.22 4.07 -3.46
N LEU A 83 15.09 3.29 -4.11
CA LEU A 83 14.87 1.86 -4.33
C LEU A 83 15.69 1.07 -3.30
N VAL A 84 15.04 0.12 -2.64
CA VAL A 84 15.68 -0.75 -1.64
C VAL A 84 15.40 -2.21 -1.95
N VAL A 85 16.31 -3.09 -1.54
CA VAL A 85 16.08 -4.52 -1.67
C VAL A 85 15.06 -4.97 -0.62
N GLY A 86 13.93 -5.51 -1.09
CA GLY A 86 12.90 -6.10 -0.23
C GLY A 86 13.31 -7.47 0.32
N GLY A 87 12.44 -8.02 1.14
CA GLY A 87 12.64 -9.32 1.76
C GLY A 87 11.82 -10.45 1.15
N GLY A 88 11.87 -11.63 1.76
CA GLY A 88 11.13 -12.83 1.37
C GLY A 88 9.62 -12.73 1.63
N SER A 89 9.18 -11.78 2.45
CA SER A 89 7.76 -11.49 2.73
C SER A 89 7.44 -10.00 2.54
N ARG A 90 6.12 -9.65 2.55
CA ARG A 90 5.67 -8.26 2.53
C ARG A 90 6.17 -7.52 3.78
N GLN A 91 6.02 -8.13 4.96
CA GLN A 91 6.48 -7.58 6.23
C GLN A 91 8.00 -7.30 6.20
N GLN A 92 8.81 -8.27 5.79
CA GLN A 92 10.26 -8.08 5.70
C GLN A 92 10.65 -7.02 4.67
N SER A 93 9.88 -6.87 3.58
CA SER A 93 10.14 -5.81 2.58
C SER A 93 9.88 -4.41 3.17
N VAL A 94 8.85 -4.26 4.01
CA VAL A 94 8.57 -3.01 4.72
C VAL A 94 9.64 -2.76 5.79
N GLU A 95 10.05 -3.79 6.53
CA GLU A 95 11.11 -3.71 7.53
C GLU A 95 12.43 -3.22 6.93
N ASN A 96 12.84 -3.80 5.80
CA ASN A 96 14.04 -3.36 5.09
C ASN A 96 13.95 -1.88 4.66
N ALA A 97 12.78 -1.44 4.21
CA ALA A 97 12.55 -0.04 3.85
C ALA A 97 12.56 0.90 5.07
N LEU A 98 11.97 0.47 6.20
CA LEU A 98 12.01 1.21 7.46
C LEU A 98 13.43 1.45 7.96
N GLY A 99 14.33 0.47 7.76
CA GLY A 99 15.75 0.57 8.11
C GLY A 99 16.53 1.59 7.26
N GLN A 100 15.95 2.08 6.17
CA GLN A 100 16.56 3.08 5.28
C GLN A 100 16.01 4.49 5.50
N LEU A 101 15.02 4.66 6.39
CA LEU A 101 14.45 5.97 6.69
C LEU A 101 15.36 6.76 7.65
N ASP A 102 15.42 8.06 7.43
CA ASP A 102 16.14 8.96 8.29
C ASP A 102 15.42 9.09 9.65
N GLU A 103 16.18 9.35 10.71
CA GLU A 103 15.65 9.48 12.09
C GLU A 103 14.71 10.68 12.27
N ASP A 104 14.79 11.69 11.41
CA ASP A 104 13.91 12.87 11.42
C ASP A 104 12.58 12.62 10.68
N THR A 105 12.37 11.42 10.14
CA THR A 105 11.08 11.03 9.56
C THR A 105 10.01 10.99 10.64
N ALA A 106 9.00 11.83 10.52
CA ALA A 106 7.93 11.92 11.51
C ALA A 106 6.87 10.83 11.31
N LEU A 107 6.41 10.66 10.08
CA LEU A 107 5.37 9.70 9.72
C LEU A 107 5.80 8.77 8.58
N VAL A 108 5.33 7.54 8.65
CA VAL A 108 5.53 6.51 7.63
C VAL A 108 4.18 6.03 7.13
N ALA A 109 3.93 6.17 5.84
CA ALA A 109 2.75 5.66 5.16
C ALA A 109 3.11 4.40 4.37
N VAL A 110 2.61 3.24 4.77
CA VAL A 110 2.79 2.00 4.01
C VAL A 110 1.63 1.81 3.06
N HIS A 111 1.92 1.68 1.76
CA HIS A 111 0.89 1.56 0.74
C HIS A 111 1.19 0.44 -0.26
N ASP A 112 0.17 -0.35 -0.59
CA ASP A 112 0.30 -1.43 -1.57
C ASP A 112 0.67 -0.87 -2.96
N ALA A 113 1.80 -1.29 -3.52
CA ALA A 113 2.30 -0.85 -4.83
C ALA A 113 1.34 -1.10 -6.02
N VAL A 114 0.27 -1.86 -5.79
CA VAL A 114 -0.77 -2.22 -6.78
C VAL A 114 -2.13 -1.59 -6.49
N ARG A 115 -2.17 -0.44 -5.78
CA ARG A 115 -3.38 0.38 -5.57
C ARG A 115 -3.18 1.79 -6.16
N PRO A 116 -3.16 1.93 -7.49
CA PRO A 116 -2.83 3.22 -8.13
C PRO A 116 -3.95 4.28 -8.02
N PHE A 117 -5.15 3.92 -7.55
CA PHE A 117 -6.34 4.78 -7.55
C PHE A 117 -6.71 5.33 -6.17
N VAL A 118 -5.77 5.34 -5.20
CA VAL A 118 -6.00 6.00 -3.92
C VAL A 118 -6.27 7.49 -4.16
N ASP A 119 -7.30 8.03 -3.49
CA ASP A 119 -7.61 9.46 -3.56
C ASP A 119 -6.59 10.27 -2.75
N LEU A 120 -6.03 11.34 -3.36
CA LEU A 120 -5.06 12.20 -2.70
C LEU A 120 -5.63 12.89 -1.46
N ALA A 121 -6.89 13.32 -1.51
CA ALA A 121 -7.55 13.89 -0.35
C ALA A 121 -7.69 12.90 0.81
N ALA A 122 -7.91 11.61 0.51
CA ALA A 122 -7.94 10.56 1.53
C ALA A 122 -6.52 10.28 2.08
N VAL A 123 -5.48 10.35 1.23
CA VAL A 123 -4.07 10.24 1.68
C VAL A 123 -3.72 11.38 2.64
N GLU A 124 -4.06 12.61 2.31
CA GLU A 124 -3.80 13.78 3.16
C GLU A 124 -4.56 13.68 4.49
N LYS A 125 -5.83 13.25 4.46
CA LYS A 125 -6.63 13.03 5.67
C LYS A 125 -6.02 11.98 6.61
N VAL A 126 -5.59 10.83 6.09
CA VAL A 126 -5.02 9.77 6.93
C VAL A 126 -3.65 10.16 7.48
N ILE A 127 -2.86 10.94 6.74
CA ILE A 127 -1.60 11.52 7.24
C ILE A 127 -1.87 12.49 8.39
N HIS A 128 -2.82 13.41 8.23
CA HIS A 128 -3.20 14.36 9.26
C HIS A 128 -3.77 13.69 10.51
N GLU A 129 -4.60 12.65 10.34
CA GLU A 129 -5.12 11.86 11.46
C GLU A 129 -3.98 11.17 12.22
N ALA A 130 -3.05 10.53 11.51
CA ALA A 130 -1.90 9.89 12.13
C ALA A 130 -0.93 10.89 12.79
N GLU A 131 -0.82 12.12 12.29
CA GLU A 131 -0.09 13.20 12.95
C GLU A 131 -0.67 13.49 14.34
N SER A 132 -1.99 13.44 14.46
CA SER A 132 -2.70 13.78 15.70
C SER A 132 -2.74 12.63 16.71
N CYS A 133 -2.90 11.38 16.26
CA CYS A 133 -3.14 10.22 17.12
C CYS A 133 -2.03 9.16 17.10
N GLY A 134 -1.03 9.32 16.22
CA GLY A 134 0.11 8.41 16.08
C GLY A 134 -0.10 7.24 15.13
N ALA A 135 -1.35 6.81 14.87
CA ALA A 135 -1.67 5.66 14.02
C ALA A 135 -3.04 5.79 13.35
N ALA A 136 -3.10 5.77 12.01
CA ALA A 136 -4.35 5.81 11.27
C ALA A 136 -4.27 5.01 9.95
N ILE A 137 -5.38 4.42 9.54
CA ILE A 137 -5.47 3.65 8.30
C ILE A 137 -6.68 4.06 7.47
N LEU A 138 -6.62 3.86 6.16
CA LEU A 138 -7.81 3.90 5.32
C LEU A 138 -8.60 2.60 5.46
N GLY A 139 -9.93 2.71 5.45
CA GLY A 139 -10.79 1.54 5.46
C GLY A 139 -12.19 1.84 4.97
N ILE A 140 -12.90 0.79 4.53
CA ILE A 140 -14.30 0.87 4.07
C ILE A 140 -15.16 -0.13 4.83
N VAL A 141 -16.41 0.23 5.10
CA VAL A 141 -17.38 -0.69 5.70
C VAL A 141 -17.81 -1.72 4.65
N PRO A 142 -17.86 -3.03 4.97
CA PRO A 142 -18.35 -4.06 4.06
C PRO A 142 -19.79 -3.77 3.59
N VAL A 143 -20.05 -3.87 2.29
CA VAL A 143 -21.40 -3.73 1.72
C VAL A 143 -22.21 -5.01 1.95
N ASP A 144 -21.59 -6.16 1.75
CA ASP A 144 -22.24 -7.47 1.88
C ASP A 144 -22.37 -7.88 3.37
N THR A 145 -23.33 -8.79 3.63
CA THR A 145 -23.47 -9.41 4.94
C THR A 145 -22.28 -10.30 5.25
N VAL A 146 -21.58 -10.04 6.35
CA VAL A 146 -20.41 -10.81 6.79
C VAL A 146 -20.85 -11.97 7.68
N LYS A 147 -20.37 -13.17 7.36
CA LYS A 147 -20.62 -14.39 8.13
C LYS A 147 -19.33 -14.95 8.69
N ARG A 148 -19.33 -15.31 9.98
CA ARG A 148 -18.29 -16.19 10.52
C ARG A 148 -18.66 -17.63 10.15
N VAL A 149 -17.67 -18.38 9.65
CA VAL A 149 -17.85 -19.77 9.23
C VAL A 149 -16.83 -20.69 9.86
N HIS A 150 -17.23 -21.93 10.10
CA HIS A 150 -16.34 -23.04 10.49
C HIS A 150 -16.71 -24.26 9.66
N LEU A 151 -15.71 -24.95 9.08
CA LEU A 151 -15.91 -26.15 8.23
C LEU A 151 -17.07 -26.02 7.25
N ASN A 152 -17.13 -24.93 6.48
CA ASN A 152 -18.17 -24.59 5.50
C ASN A 152 -19.60 -24.42 6.07
N ARG A 153 -19.74 -24.27 7.39
CA ARG A 153 -21.03 -23.97 8.05
C ARG A 153 -21.02 -22.55 8.59
N ILE A 154 -22.14 -21.85 8.41
CA ILE A 154 -22.31 -20.53 9.01
C ILE A 154 -22.49 -20.71 10.52
N GLU A 155 -21.64 -20.06 11.31
CA GLU A 155 -21.77 -20.00 12.77
C GLU A 155 -22.61 -18.80 13.19
N THR A 156 -22.32 -17.62 12.63
CA THR A 156 -23.00 -16.38 13.00
C THR A 156 -22.89 -15.31 11.94
N THR A 157 -23.82 -14.36 11.98
CA THR A 157 -23.70 -13.10 11.24
C THR A 157 -22.95 -12.09 12.09
N ILE A 158 -21.96 -11.44 11.52
CA ILE A 158 -21.21 -10.38 12.19
C ILE A 158 -21.83 -9.03 11.82
N PRO A 159 -22.20 -8.18 12.79
CA PRO A 159 -22.68 -6.83 12.53
C PRO A 159 -21.62 -6.04 11.75
N ARG A 160 -21.94 -5.67 10.51
CA ARG A 160 -20.98 -4.97 9.62
C ARG A 160 -20.64 -3.57 10.07
N GLU A 161 -21.47 -2.95 10.90
CA GLU A 161 -21.30 -1.62 11.48
C GLU A 161 -20.07 -1.53 12.38
N ARG A 162 -19.55 -2.67 12.82
CA ARG A 162 -18.32 -2.81 13.62
C ARG A 162 -17.14 -3.39 12.85
N LEU A 163 -17.28 -3.48 11.54
CA LEU A 163 -16.25 -4.05 10.67
C LEU A 163 -15.76 -3.02 9.66
N VAL A 164 -14.47 -3.09 9.40
CA VAL A 164 -13.81 -2.31 8.36
C VAL A 164 -12.94 -3.25 7.54
N MET A 165 -13.05 -3.17 6.23
CA MET A 165 -12.08 -3.76 5.33
C MET A 165 -10.91 -2.79 5.22
N ALA A 166 -9.77 -3.16 5.82
CA ALA A 166 -8.56 -2.35 5.84
C ALA A 166 -8.03 -2.11 4.41
N GLN A 167 -7.75 -0.86 4.13
CA GLN A 167 -7.06 -0.43 2.92
C GLN A 167 -5.70 0.17 3.27
N THR A 168 -4.98 0.60 2.28
CA THR A 168 -3.75 1.38 2.42
C THR A 168 -3.90 2.74 1.70
N PRO A 169 -3.18 3.80 2.12
CA PRO A 169 -2.08 3.78 3.07
C PRO A 169 -2.52 3.54 4.51
N GLN A 170 -1.61 2.89 5.25
CA GLN A 170 -1.63 2.77 6.70
C GLN A 170 -0.49 3.65 7.22
N VAL A 171 -0.80 4.61 8.08
CA VAL A 171 0.12 5.68 8.47
C VAL A 171 0.38 5.63 9.97
N PHE A 172 1.65 5.69 10.33
CA PHE A 172 2.10 5.61 11.72
C PHE A 172 3.25 6.58 11.96
N THR A 173 3.46 6.99 13.22
CA THR A 173 4.75 7.61 13.56
C THR A 173 5.88 6.60 13.37
N LEU A 174 7.07 7.08 13.04
CA LEU A 174 8.24 6.21 12.86
C LEU A 174 8.53 5.38 14.12
N ALA A 175 8.34 5.96 15.30
CA ALA A 175 8.55 5.26 16.58
C ALA A 175 7.57 4.08 16.74
N ILE A 176 6.26 4.31 16.53
CA ILE A 176 5.23 3.27 16.68
C ILE A 176 5.46 2.11 15.71
N ILE A 177 5.70 2.40 14.42
CA ILE A 177 5.87 1.32 13.45
C ILE A 177 7.16 0.52 13.70
N ARG A 178 8.26 1.16 14.08
CA ARG A 178 9.50 0.47 14.44
C ARG A 178 9.32 -0.43 15.67
N GLU A 179 8.64 0.06 16.72
CA GLU A 179 8.33 -0.72 17.91
C GLU A 179 7.46 -1.94 17.56
N ALA A 180 6.42 -1.76 16.73
CA ALA A 180 5.56 -2.86 16.29
C ALA A 180 6.32 -3.94 15.52
N PHE A 181 7.24 -3.55 14.62
CA PHE A 181 8.08 -4.51 13.89
C PHE A 181 9.06 -5.22 14.83
N ALA A 182 9.70 -4.52 15.76
CA ALA A 182 10.61 -5.11 16.75
C ALA A 182 9.88 -6.12 17.63
N LYS A 183 8.68 -5.78 18.12
CA LYS A 183 7.83 -6.70 18.90
C LYS A 183 7.41 -7.91 18.08
N ALA A 184 6.98 -7.72 16.84
CA ALA A 184 6.60 -8.82 15.96
C ALA A 184 7.78 -9.78 15.70
N ALA A 185 8.98 -9.24 15.50
CA ALA A 185 10.20 -10.05 15.34
C ALA A 185 10.52 -10.86 16.61
N ALA A 186 10.45 -10.23 17.80
CA ALA A 186 10.67 -10.90 19.08
C ALA A 186 9.66 -12.03 19.35
N ASP A 187 8.40 -11.83 18.97
CA ASP A 187 7.31 -12.79 19.16
C ASP A 187 7.21 -13.84 18.02
N GLY A 188 8.01 -13.73 16.96
CA GLY A 188 7.88 -14.56 15.75
C GLY A 188 6.53 -14.38 15.03
N PHE A 189 5.90 -13.20 15.15
CA PHE A 189 4.60 -12.92 14.60
C PHE A 189 4.67 -12.40 13.16
N VAL A 190 3.83 -12.96 12.30
CA VAL A 190 3.67 -12.50 10.92
C VAL A 190 2.28 -11.89 10.76
N GLY A 191 2.25 -10.58 10.56
CA GLY A 191 1.01 -9.83 10.33
C GLY A 191 0.52 -9.92 8.89
N THR A 192 -0.75 -9.61 8.69
CA THR A 192 -1.36 -9.47 7.36
C THR A 192 -1.12 -8.08 6.75
N ASP A 193 -0.97 -7.07 7.61
CA ASP A 193 -0.69 -5.67 7.30
C ASP A 193 0.03 -5.02 8.50
N GLU A 194 0.36 -3.74 8.40
CA GLU A 194 1.08 -3.01 9.46
C GLU A 194 0.18 -2.76 10.68
N ALA A 195 -1.12 -2.50 10.46
CA ALA A 195 -2.07 -2.33 11.56
C ALA A 195 -2.09 -3.55 12.48
N SER A 196 -2.07 -4.77 11.93
CA SER A 196 -2.05 -6.00 12.73
C SER A 196 -0.78 -6.18 13.58
N LEU A 197 0.33 -5.52 13.23
CA LEU A 197 1.52 -5.46 14.07
C LEU A 197 1.35 -4.43 15.19
N VAL A 198 0.82 -3.25 14.85
CA VAL A 198 0.60 -2.14 15.80
C VAL A 198 -0.48 -2.48 16.83
N GLU A 199 -1.53 -3.23 16.46
CA GLU A 199 -2.56 -3.76 17.38
C GLU A 199 -1.99 -4.57 18.55
N ARG A 200 -0.75 -5.06 18.43
CA ARG A 200 -0.06 -5.81 19.48
C ARG A 200 0.68 -4.92 20.50
N LEU A 201 0.66 -3.61 20.27
CA LEU A 201 1.18 -2.62 21.22
C LEU A 201 0.03 -2.19 22.17
N ASP A 202 0.28 -2.27 23.49
CA ASP A 202 -0.78 -2.14 24.50
C ASP A 202 -1.41 -0.73 24.59
N ASN A 203 -0.73 0.30 24.09
CA ASN A 203 -1.12 1.70 24.29
C ASN A 203 -1.31 2.50 22.98
N VAL A 204 -1.54 1.83 21.87
CA VAL A 204 -1.76 2.49 20.58
C VAL A 204 -3.17 2.23 20.07
N ASN A 205 -3.93 3.31 19.89
CA ASN A 205 -5.23 3.25 19.20
C ASN A 205 -5.02 3.58 17.72
N ILE A 206 -5.49 2.71 16.85
CA ILE A 206 -5.43 2.92 15.40
C ILE A 206 -6.74 3.54 14.95
N HIS A 207 -6.69 4.75 14.41
CA HIS A 207 -7.86 5.46 13.90
C HIS A 207 -8.20 5.01 12.47
N ILE A 208 -9.48 5.00 12.13
CA ILE A 208 -9.98 4.67 10.79
C ILE A 208 -10.41 5.95 10.09
N VAL A 209 -9.83 6.18 8.91
CA VAL A 209 -10.25 7.23 7.99
C VAL A 209 -11.02 6.59 6.84
N PRO A 210 -12.18 7.13 6.44
CA PRO A 210 -12.94 6.57 5.33
C PRO A 210 -12.13 6.50 4.04
N GLY A 211 -12.03 5.29 3.49
CA GLY A 211 -11.44 5.00 2.19
C GLY A 211 -12.46 5.07 1.05
N SER A 212 -12.15 4.42 -0.06
CA SER A 212 -13.01 4.40 -1.25
C SER A 212 -12.99 3.03 -1.93
N ASP A 213 -14.11 2.63 -2.51
CA ASP A 213 -14.21 1.44 -3.36
C ASP A 213 -13.31 1.56 -4.62
N ARG A 214 -12.97 2.78 -5.03
CA ARG A 214 -12.02 3.03 -6.12
C ARG A 214 -10.57 2.69 -5.75
N ASN A 215 -10.23 2.64 -4.47
CA ASN A 215 -8.89 2.26 -3.98
C ASN A 215 -8.69 0.74 -4.04
N ILE A 216 -8.97 0.15 -5.21
CA ILE A 216 -8.86 -1.29 -5.44
C ILE A 216 -7.41 -1.77 -5.38
N LYS A 217 -7.23 -2.98 -4.88
CA LYS A 217 -5.97 -3.72 -4.97
C LYS A 217 -5.99 -4.61 -6.21
N ILE A 218 -5.19 -4.31 -7.22
CA ILE A 218 -5.12 -5.10 -8.45
C ILE A 218 -4.46 -6.45 -8.13
N THR A 219 -5.30 -7.52 -8.11
CA THR A 219 -4.88 -8.87 -7.72
C THR A 219 -5.38 -9.96 -8.65
N LYS A 220 -6.40 -9.67 -9.46
CA LYS A 220 -7.03 -10.58 -10.41
C LYS A 220 -7.12 -9.92 -11.79
N PRO A 221 -7.26 -10.71 -12.88
CA PRO A 221 -7.47 -10.15 -14.22
C PRO A 221 -8.66 -9.19 -14.34
N THR A 222 -9.75 -9.49 -13.64
CA THR A 222 -10.94 -8.62 -13.58
C THR A 222 -10.64 -7.24 -13.01
N ASP A 223 -9.71 -7.15 -12.02
CA ASP A 223 -9.32 -5.87 -11.41
C ASP A 223 -8.61 -4.98 -12.44
N LEU A 224 -7.89 -5.57 -13.41
CA LEU A 224 -7.21 -4.83 -14.46
C LEU A 224 -8.21 -4.17 -15.44
N HIS A 225 -9.33 -4.84 -15.74
CA HIS A 225 -10.40 -4.24 -16.54
C HIS A 225 -11.01 -3.03 -15.82
N LEU A 226 -11.30 -3.18 -14.52
CA LEU A 226 -11.81 -2.08 -13.71
C LEU A 226 -10.80 -0.93 -13.59
N ALA A 227 -9.51 -1.26 -13.48
CA ALA A 227 -8.43 -0.28 -13.46
C ALA A 227 -8.37 0.55 -14.75
N LYS A 228 -8.58 -0.06 -15.92
CA LYS A 228 -8.63 0.67 -17.21
C LYS A 228 -9.79 1.67 -17.24
N LEU A 229 -10.97 1.28 -16.74
CA LEU A 229 -12.11 2.19 -16.63
C LEU A 229 -11.81 3.37 -15.70
N PHE A 230 -11.25 3.12 -14.53
CA PHE A 230 -10.90 4.18 -13.58
C PHE A 230 -9.86 5.14 -14.14
N LEU A 231 -8.89 4.64 -14.89
CA LEU A 231 -7.88 5.51 -15.51
C LEU A 231 -8.48 6.39 -16.61
N ALA A 232 -9.41 5.86 -17.41
CA ALA A 232 -10.12 6.64 -18.43
C ALA A 232 -10.92 7.78 -17.79
N GLU A 233 -11.68 7.51 -16.73
CA GLU A 233 -12.43 8.53 -15.99
C GLU A 233 -11.53 9.58 -15.31
N GLU A 234 -10.35 9.18 -14.78
CA GLU A 234 -9.40 10.16 -14.23
C GLU A 234 -8.87 11.11 -15.30
N LYS A 235 -8.61 10.63 -16.52
CA LYS A 235 -8.19 11.46 -17.66
C LYS A 235 -9.29 12.44 -18.07
N GLU A 236 -10.54 11.99 -18.19
CA GLU A 236 -11.67 12.85 -18.53
C GLU A 236 -11.85 14.00 -17.52
N ARG A 237 -11.70 13.70 -16.21
CA ARG A 237 -11.78 14.72 -15.14
C ARG A 237 -10.63 15.74 -15.17
N GLN A 238 -9.47 15.39 -15.74
CA GLN A 238 -8.33 16.30 -15.86
C GLN A 238 -8.42 17.21 -17.08
N THR A 239 -9.27 16.84 -18.06
CA THR A 239 -9.48 17.61 -19.30
C THR A 239 -10.75 18.48 -19.27
N ALA A 240 -11.61 18.31 -18.28
CA ALA A 240 -12.83 19.09 -18.06
C ALA A 240 -12.58 20.26 -17.08
#